data_e09453decf1879e5d1bbf8a9838867cb
#
_entry.id   e09453decf1879e5d1bbf8a9838867cb
#
_cell.length_a   1.000
_cell.length_b   1.000
_cell.length_c   1.000
_cell.angle_alpha   90.00
_cell.angle_beta   90.00
_cell.angle_gamma   90.00
#
_symmetry.space_group_name_H-M   'P 1'
#
loop_
_entity.id
_entity.type
_entity.pdbx_description
1 polymer ?
#
loop_
_entity_poly.entity_id
_entity_poly.type
_entity_poly.pdbx_seq_one_letter_code
_entity_poly.pdbx_strand_id
1 'polypeptide(L)'
;LDRRIIFLIVGLSVLIPLLKPEWVSIPIRPGQESQTVLDEINNLNAGDKVLLSFDYGPSTKPEIHPMTIALLKHMFAHDIKIYAVALWPDGTFMSTQAFSEVAHDFGKEYGIDYVNLGFRPGAEAVVKGIASNIPTLYTIDVRGTSINDIPMMKDIINIKDFDFVFSLSAGFPGTTEWVQFACDPNDIPLSTGL
;
A
#
# COMPACT_ATOMS: atom_id res chain seq x y z
N LEU A 1 -3.26 43.74 27.51
CA LEU A 1 -2.99 43.73 26.06
C LEU A 1 -4.30 43.97 25.32
N ASP A 2 -4.29 44.91 24.36
CA ASP A 2 -5.47 45.19 23.53
C ASP A 2 -5.80 43.93 22.70
N ARG A 3 -7.10 43.58 22.64
CA ARG A 3 -7.62 42.44 21.83
C ARG A 3 -7.10 42.44 20.38
N ARG A 4 -6.97 43.64 19.82
CA ARG A 4 -6.50 43.85 18.44
C ARG A 4 -5.06 43.36 18.24
N ILE A 5 -4.20 43.58 19.24
CA ILE A 5 -2.80 43.17 19.23
C ILE A 5 -2.72 41.62 19.30
N ILE A 6 -3.55 41.00 20.13
CA ILE A 6 -3.61 39.53 20.26
C ILE A 6 -4.02 38.90 18.93
N PHE A 7 -5.09 39.40 18.31
CA PHE A 7 -5.54 38.86 17.01
C PHE A 7 -4.52 39.08 15.89
N LEU A 8 -3.81 40.22 15.91
CA LEU A 8 -2.75 40.50 14.95
C LEU A 8 -1.58 39.51 15.10
N ILE A 9 -1.15 39.24 16.34
CA ILE A 9 -0.08 38.26 16.61
C ILE A 9 -0.49 36.87 16.19
N VAL A 10 -1.70 36.41 16.54
CA VAL A 10 -2.22 35.11 16.13
C VAL A 10 -2.35 35.03 14.60
N GLY A 11 -2.87 36.06 13.97
CA GLY A 11 -2.97 36.13 12.51
C GLY A 11 -1.60 36.02 11.83
N LEU A 12 -0.61 36.76 12.31
CA LEU A 12 0.75 36.69 11.75
C LEU A 12 1.44 35.36 12.02
N SER A 13 1.22 34.75 13.18
CA SER A 13 1.82 33.43 13.50
C SER A 13 1.31 32.31 12.59
N VAL A 14 0.11 32.41 12.04
CA VAL A 14 -0.46 31.47 11.05
C VAL A 14 -0.08 31.88 9.63
N LEU A 15 -0.15 33.18 9.32
CA LEU A 15 0.05 33.68 7.97
C LEU A 15 1.51 33.56 7.49
N ILE A 16 2.47 33.82 8.39
CA ILE A 16 3.89 33.79 8.05
C ILE A 16 4.34 32.39 7.59
N PRO A 17 4.06 31.29 8.32
CA PRO A 17 4.39 29.94 7.86
C PRO A 17 3.67 29.55 6.56
N LEU A 18 2.45 30.04 6.36
CA LEU A 18 1.67 29.75 5.16
C LEU A 18 2.26 30.41 3.90
N LEU A 19 2.74 31.67 4.03
CA LEU A 19 3.31 32.43 2.92
C LEU A 19 4.79 32.11 2.66
N LYS A 20 5.50 31.67 3.70
CA LYS A 20 6.94 31.38 3.66
C LYS A 20 7.23 30.03 4.36
N PRO A 21 6.82 28.89 3.78
CA PRO A 21 7.04 27.57 4.38
C PRO A 21 8.53 27.27 4.57
N GLU A 22 9.40 27.89 3.76
CA GLU A 22 10.85 27.76 3.85
C GLU A 22 11.44 28.25 5.19
N TRP A 23 10.76 29.18 5.88
CA TRP A 23 11.23 29.74 7.17
C TRP A 23 10.89 28.83 8.35
N VAL A 24 9.99 27.90 8.15
CA VAL A 24 9.49 26.95 9.17
C VAL A 24 9.76 25.52 8.73
N SER A 25 10.83 25.28 7.99
CA SER A 25 11.21 23.92 7.59
C SER A 25 11.59 23.12 8.83
N ILE A 26 10.70 22.23 9.24
CA ILE A 26 11.01 21.19 10.22
C ILE A 26 11.84 20.15 9.48
N PRO A 27 13.08 19.86 9.91
CA PRO A 27 13.88 18.81 9.28
C PRO A 27 13.16 17.47 9.51
N ILE A 28 12.45 16.99 8.48
CA ILE A 28 11.81 15.69 8.49
C ILE A 28 12.95 14.67 8.34
N ARG A 29 13.27 13.98 9.43
CA ARG A 29 14.14 12.81 9.41
C ARG A 29 13.26 11.57 9.43
N PRO A 30 13.54 10.55 8.58
CA PRO A 30 12.84 9.28 8.67
C PRO A 30 12.97 8.74 10.10
N GLY A 31 11.86 8.31 10.68
CA GLY A 31 11.88 7.60 11.96
C GLY A 31 12.62 6.27 11.82
N GLN A 32 13.04 5.71 12.94
CA GLN A 32 13.71 4.40 12.96
C GLN A 32 12.81 3.31 12.35
N GLU A 33 11.52 3.37 12.60
CA GLU A 33 10.51 2.46 12.04
C GLU A 33 10.46 2.54 10.51
N SER A 34 10.43 3.75 9.95
CA SER A 34 10.43 3.93 8.49
C SER A 34 11.73 3.43 7.84
N GLN A 35 12.86 3.53 8.53
CA GLN A 35 14.13 2.97 8.06
C GLN A 35 14.11 1.44 8.07
N THR A 36 13.58 0.83 9.13
CA THR A 36 13.44 -0.64 9.21
C THR A 36 12.59 -1.18 8.07
N VAL A 37 11.44 -0.54 7.77
CA VAL A 37 10.60 -0.90 6.63
C VAL A 37 11.34 -0.79 5.31
N LEU A 38 12.10 0.29 5.11
CA LEU A 38 12.89 0.48 3.90
C LEU A 38 13.99 -0.59 3.78
N ASP A 39 14.65 -0.94 4.87
CA ASP A 39 15.68 -1.97 4.90
C ASP A 39 15.11 -3.36 4.58
N GLU A 40 13.91 -3.69 5.08
CA GLU A 40 13.21 -4.93 4.72
C GLU A 40 12.89 -5.00 3.23
N ILE A 41 12.39 -3.90 2.65
CA ILE A 41 12.11 -3.84 1.21
C ILE A 41 13.41 -3.92 0.39
N ASN A 42 14.48 -3.29 0.85
CA ASN A 42 15.79 -3.35 0.20
C ASN A 42 16.43 -4.75 0.24
N ASN A 43 16.03 -5.60 1.17
CA ASN A 43 16.50 -6.98 1.27
C ASN A 43 15.79 -7.92 0.29
N LEU A 44 14.70 -7.47 -0.36
CA LEU A 44 14.02 -8.22 -1.40
C LEU A 44 14.86 -8.27 -2.69
N ASN A 45 14.78 -9.37 -3.38
CA ASN A 45 15.49 -9.60 -4.63
C ASN A 45 14.59 -9.36 -5.84
N ALA A 46 15.19 -9.12 -6.98
CA ALA A 46 14.46 -9.03 -8.24
C ALA A 46 13.67 -10.33 -8.51
N GLY A 47 12.39 -10.20 -8.76
CA GLY A 47 11.46 -11.32 -8.96
C GLY A 47 10.72 -11.77 -7.70
N ASP A 48 11.11 -11.32 -6.50
CA ASP A 48 10.37 -11.60 -5.27
C ASP A 48 8.93 -11.07 -5.37
N LYS A 49 8.01 -11.74 -4.71
CA LYS A 49 6.58 -11.53 -4.81
C LYS A 49 6.06 -10.80 -3.57
N VAL A 50 5.50 -9.63 -3.75
CA VAL A 50 4.95 -8.81 -2.66
C VAL A 50 3.44 -8.68 -2.81
N LEU A 51 2.72 -9.00 -1.74
CA LEU A 51 1.29 -8.75 -1.64
C LEU A 51 1.05 -7.38 -1.01
N LEU A 52 0.39 -6.48 -1.75
CA LEU A 52 -0.02 -5.15 -1.26
C LEU A 52 -1.52 -5.13 -0.98
N SER A 53 -1.90 -4.84 0.26
CA SER A 53 -3.29 -4.59 0.62
C SER A 53 -3.60 -3.10 0.61
N PHE A 54 -4.59 -2.70 -0.20
CA PHE A 54 -5.01 -1.30 -0.35
C PHE A 54 -6.28 -1.06 0.46
N ASP A 55 -6.10 -0.80 1.77
CA ASP A 55 -7.18 -0.67 2.73
C ASP A 55 -7.40 0.78 3.15
N TYR A 56 -7.49 1.67 2.14
CA TYR A 56 -7.75 3.09 2.31
C TYR A 56 -8.66 3.63 1.19
N GLY A 57 -9.25 4.81 1.44
CA GLY A 57 -10.17 5.45 0.52
C GLY A 57 -9.83 6.92 0.24
N PRO A 58 -10.71 7.64 -0.49
CA PRO A 58 -10.48 9.04 -0.87
C PRO A 58 -10.23 9.99 0.30
N SER A 59 -10.83 9.74 1.46
CA SER A 59 -10.68 10.58 2.65
C SER A 59 -9.27 10.54 3.25
N THR A 60 -8.59 9.40 3.17
CA THR A 60 -7.24 9.17 3.68
C THR A 60 -6.17 9.18 2.59
N LYS A 61 -6.60 9.34 1.33
CA LYS A 61 -5.72 9.42 0.17
C LYS A 61 -4.60 10.46 0.32
N PRO A 62 -4.83 11.71 0.81
CA PRO A 62 -3.77 12.71 0.92
C PRO A 62 -2.60 12.28 1.79
N GLU A 63 -2.83 11.36 2.72
CA GLU A 63 -1.85 10.86 3.68
C GLU A 63 -1.18 9.57 3.19
N ILE A 64 -1.96 8.56 2.81
CA ILE A 64 -1.45 7.23 2.48
C ILE A 64 -0.96 7.13 1.03
N HIS A 65 -1.63 7.80 0.09
CA HIS A 65 -1.31 7.64 -1.33
C HIS A 65 0.10 8.10 -1.74
N PRO A 66 0.66 9.22 -1.22
CA PRO A 66 2.05 9.58 -1.52
C PRO A 66 3.06 8.51 -1.09
N MET A 67 2.84 7.87 0.07
CA MET A 67 3.63 6.74 0.54
C MET A 67 3.47 5.53 -0.39
N THR A 68 2.23 5.21 -0.79
CA THR A 68 1.94 4.16 -1.77
C THR A 68 2.71 4.36 -3.07
N ILE A 69 2.72 5.58 -3.61
CA ILE A 69 3.46 5.91 -4.83
C ILE A 69 4.97 5.74 -4.64
N ALA A 70 5.51 6.20 -3.51
CA ALA A 70 6.93 6.02 -3.20
C ALA A 70 7.31 4.54 -3.09
N LEU A 71 6.48 3.74 -2.41
CA LEU A 71 6.65 2.29 -2.26
C LEU A 71 6.63 1.57 -3.62
N LEU A 72 5.64 1.86 -4.46
CA LEU A 72 5.53 1.28 -5.81
C LEU A 72 6.75 1.62 -6.68
N LYS A 73 7.19 2.88 -6.67
CA LYS A 73 8.40 3.31 -7.41
C LYS A 73 9.62 2.54 -6.97
N HIS A 74 9.78 2.38 -5.66
CA HIS A 74 10.90 1.66 -5.10
C HIS A 74 10.88 0.18 -5.49
N MET A 75 9.75 -0.50 -5.31
CA MET A 75 9.59 -1.91 -5.67
C MET A 75 9.76 -2.15 -7.17
N PHE A 76 9.20 -1.30 -8.02
CA PHE A 76 9.36 -1.43 -9.47
C PHE A 76 10.80 -1.18 -9.95
N ALA A 77 11.52 -0.27 -9.30
CA ALA A 77 12.94 -0.03 -9.59
C ALA A 77 13.82 -1.26 -9.26
N HIS A 78 13.36 -2.14 -8.36
CA HIS A 78 14.06 -3.37 -7.97
C HIS A 78 13.49 -4.63 -8.62
N ASP A 79 12.64 -4.49 -9.66
CA ASP A 79 12.02 -5.61 -10.38
C ASP A 79 11.19 -6.57 -9.50
N ILE A 80 10.59 -6.07 -8.43
CA ILE A 80 9.73 -6.82 -7.54
C ILE A 80 8.35 -7.02 -8.18
N LYS A 81 7.78 -8.22 -8.04
CA LYS A 81 6.44 -8.57 -8.55
C LYS A 81 5.37 -8.18 -7.55
N ILE A 82 4.38 -7.40 -7.99
CA ILE A 82 3.39 -6.82 -7.09
C ILE A 82 2.00 -7.40 -7.34
N TYR A 83 1.39 -7.89 -6.27
CA TYR A 83 0.03 -8.44 -6.27
C TYR A 83 -0.83 -7.58 -5.35
N ALA A 84 -1.82 -6.88 -5.91
CA ALA A 84 -2.69 -6.00 -5.15
C ALA A 84 -4.02 -6.66 -4.81
N VAL A 85 -4.43 -6.48 -3.57
CA VAL A 85 -5.75 -6.84 -3.03
C VAL A 85 -6.31 -5.66 -2.26
N ALA A 86 -7.58 -5.73 -1.88
CA ALA A 86 -8.20 -4.73 -1.03
C ALA A 86 -9.24 -5.35 -0.10
N LEU A 87 -9.21 -4.93 1.15
CA LEU A 87 -10.24 -5.24 2.15
C LEU A 87 -11.32 -4.13 2.22
N TRP A 88 -11.08 -2.99 1.58
CA TRP A 88 -12.01 -1.87 1.46
C TRP A 88 -12.52 -1.73 0.02
N PRO A 89 -13.80 -1.39 -0.19
CA PRO A 89 -14.36 -1.20 -1.53
C PRO A 89 -13.59 -0.18 -2.38
N ASP A 90 -13.20 0.94 -1.76
CA ASP A 90 -12.45 2.01 -2.43
C ASP A 90 -11.01 1.60 -2.80
N GLY A 91 -10.46 0.58 -2.15
CA GLY A 91 -9.09 0.11 -2.37
C GLY A 91 -8.84 -0.36 -3.81
N THR A 92 -9.86 -0.88 -4.48
CA THR A 92 -9.76 -1.23 -5.92
C THR A 92 -9.49 0.00 -6.79
N PHE A 93 -10.15 1.11 -6.48
CA PHE A 93 -9.92 2.37 -7.19
C PHE A 93 -8.56 2.97 -6.84
N MET A 94 -8.18 2.95 -5.55
CA MET A 94 -6.89 3.48 -5.08
C MET A 94 -5.70 2.70 -5.69
N SER A 95 -5.76 1.37 -5.72
CA SER A 95 -4.73 0.53 -6.34
C SER A 95 -4.62 0.74 -7.85
N THR A 96 -5.76 0.79 -8.54
CA THR A 96 -5.79 1.06 -9.99
C THR A 96 -5.17 2.41 -10.31
N GLN A 97 -5.50 3.45 -9.54
CA GLN A 97 -4.93 4.77 -9.71
C GLN A 97 -3.42 4.76 -9.45
N ALA A 98 -2.96 4.16 -8.33
CA ALA A 98 -1.55 4.11 -7.98
C ALA A 98 -0.71 3.42 -9.07
N PHE A 99 -1.18 2.28 -9.59
CA PHE A 99 -0.49 1.61 -10.71
C PHE A 99 -0.47 2.46 -11.98
N SER A 100 -1.57 3.14 -12.32
CA SER A 100 -1.61 4.00 -13.50
C SER A 100 -0.64 5.18 -13.44
N GLU A 101 -0.34 5.66 -12.22
CA GLU A 101 0.61 6.76 -12.00
C GLU A 101 2.08 6.33 -12.09
N VAL A 102 2.38 5.04 -11.87
CA VAL A 102 3.77 4.60 -11.69
C VAL A 102 4.24 3.58 -12.73
N ALA A 103 3.42 2.60 -13.08
CA ALA A 103 3.87 1.43 -13.83
C ALA A 103 4.49 1.76 -15.19
N HIS A 104 3.91 2.73 -15.91
CA HIS A 104 4.39 3.15 -17.23
C HIS A 104 5.81 3.71 -17.17
N ASP A 105 6.13 4.53 -16.15
CA ASP A 105 7.45 5.17 -16.02
C ASP A 105 8.58 4.17 -15.77
N PHE A 106 8.23 2.99 -15.22
CA PHE A 106 9.16 1.89 -14.97
C PHE A 106 9.08 0.78 -16.02
N GLY A 107 8.31 0.97 -17.11
CA GLY A 107 8.14 -0.03 -18.16
C GLY A 107 7.52 -1.34 -17.67
N LYS A 108 6.69 -1.30 -16.62
CA LYS A 108 6.07 -2.49 -16.02
C LYS A 108 4.79 -2.88 -16.74
N GLU A 109 4.63 -4.18 -16.96
CA GLU A 109 3.52 -4.75 -17.71
C GLU A 109 2.53 -5.46 -16.78
N TYR A 110 1.23 -5.17 -17.00
CA TYR A 110 0.16 -5.79 -16.24
C TYR A 110 0.05 -7.29 -16.53
N GLY A 111 -0.11 -8.09 -15.49
CA GLY A 111 -0.18 -9.56 -15.59
C GLY A 111 1.18 -10.24 -15.68
N ILE A 112 2.27 -9.46 -15.78
CA ILE A 112 3.67 -9.93 -15.80
C ILE A 112 4.42 -9.39 -14.59
N ASP A 113 4.35 -8.06 -14.35
CA ASP A 113 5.07 -7.40 -13.26
C ASP A 113 4.16 -7.03 -12.09
N TYR A 114 2.90 -6.76 -12.38
CA TYR A 114 1.89 -6.46 -11.36
C TYR A 114 0.50 -6.93 -11.78
N VAL A 115 -0.32 -7.25 -10.79
CA VAL A 115 -1.74 -7.62 -10.97
C VAL A 115 -2.58 -6.98 -9.86
N ASN A 116 -3.82 -6.63 -10.18
CA ASN A 116 -4.79 -6.13 -9.22
C ASN A 116 -5.99 -7.08 -9.14
N LEU A 117 -6.10 -7.79 -8.03
CA LEU A 117 -7.21 -8.72 -7.76
C LEU A 117 -8.43 -7.99 -7.19
N GLY A 118 -8.22 -6.77 -6.67
CA GLY A 118 -9.28 -5.89 -6.19
C GLY A 118 -9.88 -6.28 -4.85
N PHE A 119 -11.04 -5.70 -4.59
CA PHE A 119 -11.79 -5.87 -3.34
C PHE A 119 -12.61 -7.16 -3.31
N ARG A 120 -12.62 -7.79 -2.14
CA ARG A 120 -13.60 -8.83 -1.78
C ARG A 120 -14.24 -8.52 -0.43
N PRO A 121 -15.57 -8.61 -0.32
CA PRO A 121 -16.26 -8.41 0.97
C PRO A 121 -15.97 -9.60 1.89
N GLY A 122 -15.83 -9.34 3.21
CA GLY A 122 -15.68 -10.40 4.21
C GLY A 122 -14.54 -10.21 5.19
N ALA A 123 -13.76 -9.10 5.08
CA ALA A 123 -12.71 -8.75 6.04
C ALA A 123 -11.83 -9.96 6.45
N GLU A 124 -11.94 -10.42 7.69
CA GLU A 124 -11.24 -11.58 8.24
C GLU A 124 -11.36 -12.85 7.34
N ALA A 125 -12.56 -13.12 6.82
CA ALA A 125 -12.79 -14.30 5.98
C ALA A 125 -12.00 -14.22 4.66
N VAL A 126 -11.83 -13.02 4.12
CA VAL A 126 -11.02 -12.79 2.91
C VAL A 126 -9.54 -13.05 3.20
N VAL A 127 -9.02 -12.52 4.31
CA VAL A 127 -7.63 -12.74 4.71
C VAL A 127 -7.34 -14.22 4.95
N LYS A 128 -8.23 -14.94 5.64
CA LYS A 128 -8.16 -16.40 5.80
C LYS A 128 -8.23 -17.15 4.47
N GLY A 129 -9.05 -16.66 3.55
CA GLY A 129 -9.14 -17.21 2.19
C GLY A 129 -7.83 -17.03 1.41
N ILE A 130 -7.20 -15.85 1.49
CA ILE A 130 -5.89 -15.58 0.88
C ILE A 130 -4.81 -16.44 1.55
N ALA A 131 -4.86 -16.59 2.87
CA ALA A 131 -3.92 -17.44 3.59
C ALA A 131 -4.00 -18.91 3.17
N SER A 132 -5.16 -19.39 2.73
CA SER A 132 -5.38 -20.81 2.39
C SER A 132 -5.42 -21.11 0.89
N ASN A 133 -6.21 -20.37 0.10
CA ASN A 133 -6.38 -20.65 -1.33
C ASN A 133 -6.90 -19.42 -2.09
N ILE A 134 -6.01 -18.68 -2.71
CA ILE A 134 -6.30 -17.48 -3.50
C ILE A 134 -7.16 -17.80 -4.75
N PRO A 135 -6.88 -18.85 -5.55
CA PRO A 135 -7.68 -19.18 -6.73
C PRO A 135 -9.16 -19.47 -6.46
N THR A 136 -9.51 -19.96 -5.27
CA THR A 136 -10.93 -20.17 -4.92
C THR A 136 -11.62 -18.87 -4.54
N LEU A 137 -10.87 -17.89 -4.02
CA LEU A 137 -11.40 -16.60 -3.60
C LEU A 137 -11.49 -15.61 -4.76
N TYR A 138 -10.48 -15.58 -5.61
CA TYR A 138 -10.39 -14.71 -6.77
C TYR A 138 -10.43 -15.54 -8.05
N THR A 139 -11.51 -15.46 -8.81
CA THR A 139 -11.65 -16.15 -10.11
C THR A 139 -11.29 -15.25 -11.27
N ILE A 140 -11.44 -13.94 -11.09
CA ILE A 140 -11.11 -12.89 -12.05
C ILE A 140 -10.41 -11.73 -11.33
N ASP A 141 -9.62 -10.98 -12.07
CA ASP A 141 -9.02 -9.73 -11.62
C ASP A 141 -9.96 -8.52 -11.81
N VAL A 142 -9.47 -7.30 -11.52
CA VAL A 142 -10.25 -6.05 -11.71
C VAL A 142 -10.53 -5.71 -13.17
N ARG A 143 -9.83 -6.31 -14.13
CA ARG A 143 -10.04 -6.15 -15.58
C ARG A 143 -11.01 -7.18 -16.14
N GLY A 144 -11.48 -8.13 -15.31
CA GLY A 144 -12.34 -9.22 -15.73
C GLY A 144 -11.58 -10.38 -16.39
N THR A 145 -10.24 -10.41 -16.31
CA THR A 145 -9.41 -11.49 -16.83
C THR A 145 -9.44 -12.65 -15.82
N SER A 146 -9.61 -13.87 -16.33
CA SER A 146 -9.48 -15.07 -15.49
C SER A 146 -8.07 -15.12 -14.90
N ILE A 147 -7.96 -15.38 -13.58
CA ILE A 147 -6.65 -15.46 -12.93
C ILE A 147 -5.79 -16.58 -13.50
N ASN A 148 -6.41 -17.63 -14.06
CA ASN A 148 -5.70 -18.74 -14.71
C ASN A 148 -5.01 -18.31 -16.02
N ASP A 149 -5.48 -17.21 -16.63
CA ASP A 149 -4.93 -16.65 -17.88
C ASP A 149 -3.86 -15.59 -17.61
N ILE A 150 -3.65 -15.19 -16.35
CA ILE A 150 -2.65 -14.19 -15.94
C ILE A 150 -1.32 -14.90 -15.64
N PRO A 151 -0.25 -14.62 -16.41
CA PRO A 151 1.01 -15.35 -16.27
C PRO A 151 1.58 -15.37 -14.85
N MET A 152 1.57 -14.22 -14.15
CA MET A 152 2.14 -14.11 -12.81
C MET A 152 1.30 -14.81 -11.73
N MET A 153 0.05 -15.22 -12.04
CA MET A 153 -0.82 -15.93 -11.09
C MET A 153 -0.63 -17.46 -11.11
N LYS A 154 0.10 -18.02 -12.09
CA LYS A 154 0.22 -19.48 -12.28
C LYS A 154 0.76 -20.23 -11.06
N ASP A 155 1.71 -19.62 -10.34
CA ASP A 155 2.39 -20.23 -9.20
C ASP A 155 1.92 -19.63 -7.86
N ILE A 156 0.75 -18.99 -7.85
CA ILE A 156 0.16 -18.38 -6.66
C ILE A 156 -1.02 -19.20 -6.19
N ILE A 157 -0.87 -19.83 -5.03
CA ILE A 157 -1.91 -20.66 -4.41
C ILE A 157 -2.38 -20.03 -3.10
N ASN A 158 -1.46 -19.62 -2.25
CA ASN A 158 -1.76 -19.08 -0.93
C ASN A 158 -0.72 -18.05 -0.46
N ILE A 159 -0.84 -17.58 0.79
CA ILE A 159 0.05 -16.52 1.32
C ILE A 159 1.53 -16.92 1.34
N LYS A 160 1.87 -18.20 1.43
CA LYS A 160 3.26 -18.67 1.47
C LYS A 160 4.00 -18.55 0.15
N ASP A 161 3.29 -18.23 -0.92
CA ASP A 161 3.89 -17.97 -2.23
C ASP A 161 4.37 -16.51 -2.36
N PHE A 162 4.20 -15.70 -1.30
CA PHE A 162 4.70 -14.32 -1.20
C PHE A 162 5.88 -14.23 -0.24
N ASP A 163 6.86 -13.42 -0.61
CA ASP A 163 8.06 -13.17 0.17
C ASP A 163 7.83 -12.06 1.22
N PHE A 164 6.84 -11.19 0.96
CA PHE A 164 6.54 -10.05 1.82
C PHE A 164 5.09 -9.59 1.66
N VAL A 165 4.49 -9.09 2.74
CA VAL A 165 3.17 -8.43 2.73
C VAL A 165 3.32 -6.98 3.18
N PHE A 166 2.68 -6.06 2.47
CA PHE A 166 2.59 -4.67 2.91
C PHE A 166 1.13 -4.23 2.99
N SER A 167 0.70 -3.76 4.16
CA SER A 167 -0.65 -3.27 4.39
C SER A 167 -0.68 -1.74 4.38
N LEU A 168 -1.33 -1.16 3.37
CA LEU A 168 -1.63 0.26 3.25
C LEU A 168 -3.00 0.49 3.89
N SER A 169 -3.03 0.77 5.20
CA SER A 169 -4.26 0.68 5.98
C SER A 169 -4.65 2.00 6.63
N ALA A 170 -5.89 2.42 6.43
CA ALA A 170 -6.50 3.56 7.11
C ALA A 170 -7.33 3.16 8.35
N GLY A 171 -7.40 1.85 8.66
CA GLY A 171 -8.18 1.36 9.80
C GLY A 171 -8.66 -0.08 9.66
N PHE A 172 -9.84 -0.37 10.19
CA PHE A 172 -10.45 -1.69 10.18
C PHE A 172 -11.41 -1.86 8.98
N PRO A 173 -11.40 -3.04 8.29
CA PRO A 173 -10.39 -4.09 8.34
C PRO A 173 -9.07 -3.63 7.70
N GLY A 174 -7.95 -4.19 8.14
CA GLY A 174 -6.62 -3.79 7.64
C GLY A 174 -5.49 -4.62 8.24
N THR A 175 -4.44 -3.95 8.70
CA THR A 175 -3.21 -4.58 9.19
C THR A 175 -3.43 -5.65 10.27
N THR A 176 -4.37 -5.42 11.19
CA THR A 176 -4.65 -6.37 12.28
C THR A 176 -5.07 -7.73 11.75
N GLU A 177 -5.93 -7.75 10.73
CA GLU A 177 -6.40 -9.00 10.10
C GLU A 177 -5.26 -9.73 9.40
N TRP A 178 -4.39 -8.98 8.71
CA TRP A 178 -3.21 -9.56 8.06
C TRP A 178 -2.26 -10.22 9.05
N VAL A 179 -1.95 -9.54 10.16
CA VAL A 179 -1.12 -10.09 11.24
C VAL A 179 -1.73 -11.38 11.78
N GLN A 180 -2.98 -11.31 12.25
CA GLN A 180 -3.60 -12.40 13.00
C GLN A 180 -3.92 -13.64 12.16
N PHE A 181 -4.33 -13.46 10.91
CA PHE A 181 -4.94 -14.55 10.13
C PHE A 181 -4.11 -15.01 8.93
N ALA A 182 -3.08 -14.26 8.55
CA ALA A 182 -2.26 -14.61 7.40
C ALA A 182 -0.75 -14.63 7.72
N CYS A 183 -0.19 -13.54 8.24
CA CYS A 183 1.26 -13.38 8.31
C CYS A 183 1.87 -14.14 9.48
N ASP A 184 1.47 -13.88 10.73
CA ASP A 184 1.99 -14.57 11.91
C ASP A 184 1.82 -16.10 11.86
N PRO A 185 0.62 -16.64 11.47
CA PRO A 185 0.46 -18.10 11.40
C PRO A 185 1.30 -18.80 10.34
N ASN A 186 1.85 -18.04 9.38
CA ASN A 186 2.60 -18.58 8.24
C ASN A 186 4.05 -18.10 8.18
N ASP A 187 4.52 -17.33 9.19
CA ASP A 187 5.88 -16.76 9.28
C ASP A 187 6.23 -15.86 8.07
N ILE A 188 5.24 -15.10 7.57
CA ILE A 188 5.44 -14.16 6.45
C ILE A 188 5.76 -12.77 7.00
N PRO A 189 6.85 -12.13 6.57
CA PRO A 189 7.17 -10.76 6.96
C PRO A 189 6.07 -9.79 6.52
N LEU A 190 5.69 -8.87 7.43
CA LEU A 190 4.69 -7.86 7.17
C LEU A 190 5.15 -6.50 7.66
N SER A 191 4.94 -5.48 6.84
CA SER A 191 5.03 -4.08 7.25
C SER A 191 3.73 -3.33 6.93
N THR A 192 3.55 -2.20 7.58
CA THR A 192 2.34 -1.38 7.41
C THR A 192 2.68 0.08 7.20
N GLY A 193 1.83 0.74 6.43
CA GLY A 193 1.78 2.19 6.30
C GLY A 193 0.39 2.70 6.70
N LEU A 194 0.39 3.67 7.61
CA LEU A 194 -0.80 4.30 8.19
C LEU A 194 -0.86 5.77 7.81
#